data_069c95e3732aaec463c8d640c7e75771
#
_entry.id   069c95e3732aaec463c8d640c7e75771
#
_cell.length_a   1.000
_cell.length_b   1.000
_cell.length_c   1.000
_cell.angle_alpha   90.00
_cell.angle_beta   90.00
_cell.angle_gamma   90.00
#
_symmetry.space_group_name_H-M   'P 1'
#
loop_
_entity.id
_entity.type
_entity.pdbx_description
1 polymer ?
#
loop_
_entity_poly.entity_id
_entity_poly.type
_entity_poly.pdbx_seq_one_letter_code
_entity_poly.pdbx_strand_id
1 'polypeptide(L)'
;NTNEKKNEEVKIENNDEMISNQNTQSVDQTILVQEDQNITANEKLLFGIYDPAENDLSLNMWEKSNKDKVIKLINKLNKLNLSQDAKKIYNKVILTNTFVPDTFTKNEFLKLKIDWLVKNKDLKLIDQFILNNNNQIIDANLLNFYLDDHLAEGDLEDACKVFDIITFLPDDIYTSKFQIYCL
;
A
#
# COMPACT_ATOMS: atom_id res chain seq x y z
N ASN A 1 -15.50 32.04 62.48
CA ASN A 1 -16.94 32.22 62.24
C ASN A 1 -17.37 31.18 61.20
N THR A 2 -17.76 29.95 61.67
CA THR A 2 -19.15 29.49 61.98
C THR A 2 -20.09 29.55 60.79
N ASN A 3 -20.64 28.52 60.27
CA ASN A 3 -21.59 27.50 60.65
C ASN A 3 -21.84 26.58 59.45
N GLU A 4 -21.76 25.27 59.55
CA GLU A 4 -22.69 24.25 60.02
C GLU A 4 -24.16 24.36 59.56
N LYS A 5 -24.64 23.28 58.96
CA LYS A 5 -25.84 22.42 59.18
C LYS A 5 -26.44 22.00 57.86
N LYS A 6 -26.93 20.86 57.64
CA LYS A 6 -27.35 19.60 58.29
C LYS A 6 -28.37 18.94 57.37
N ASN A 7 -28.21 17.66 57.17
CA ASN A 7 -29.15 16.56 56.86
C ASN A 7 -30.61 16.86 56.50
N GLU A 8 -31.14 16.03 55.56
CA GLU A 8 -32.23 15.13 55.89
C GLU A 8 -32.45 14.03 54.84
N GLU A 9 -32.48 12.79 55.31
CA GLU A 9 -32.98 11.59 54.62
C GLU A 9 -34.52 11.61 54.61
N VAL A 10 -35.10 11.04 53.54
CA VAL A 10 -36.43 10.42 53.61
C VAL A 10 -36.45 9.16 52.78
N LYS A 11 -36.55 8.03 53.51
CA LYS A 11 -37.04 6.74 53.04
C LYS A 11 -38.56 6.79 52.87
N ILE A 12 -39.10 6.11 51.86
CA ILE A 12 -40.35 5.32 51.99
C ILE A 12 -40.34 4.15 50.98
N GLU A 13 -40.83 3.03 51.45
CA GLU A 13 -40.86 1.66 50.95
C GLU A 13 -42.01 1.37 49.96
N ASN A 14 -41.75 0.31 49.17
CA ASN A 14 -42.60 -0.83 48.75
C ASN A 14 -43.93 -0.61 48.02
N ASN A 15 -44.11 -1.26 46.87
CA ASN A 15 -44.77 -2.56 46.77
C ASN A 15 -44.79 -3.13 45.36
N ASP A 16 -44.76 -4.47 45.37
CA ASP A 16 -44.80 -5.44 44.28
C ASP A 16 -45.94 -5.26 43.26
N GLU A 17 -45.66 -5.63 42.00
CA GLU A 17 -46.42 -6.72 41.35
C GLU A 17 -45.74 -7.17 40.04
N MET A 18 -45.60 -8.48 39.92
CA MET A 18 -45.15 -9.23 38.75
C MET A 18 -46.08 -9.04 37.56
N ILE A 19 -45.51 -8.99 36.37
CA ILE A 19 -45.94 -9.79 35.19
C ILE A 19 -44.80 -9.95 34.19
N SER A 20 -44.56 -11.19 33.85
CA SER A 20 -43.62 -11.68 32.84
C SER A 20 -43.93 -11.16 31.45
N ASN A 21 -42.91 -10.84 30.63
CA ASN A 21 -42.69 -11.50 29.34
C ASN A 21 -41.43 -10.99 28.59
N GLN A 22 -40.59 -11.97 28.34
CA GLN A 22 -39.77 -12.22 27.13
C GLN A 22 -38.93 -11.09 26.50
N ASN A 23 -37.64 -11.25 26.72
CA ASN A 23 -36.50 -11.20 25.76
C ASN A 23 -36.69 -10.51 24.43
N THR A 24 -35.98 -9.42 24.28
CA THR A 24 -35.09 -9.20 23.14
C THR A 24 -33.94 -8.28 23.61
N GLN A 25 -32.82 -8.91 23.91
CA GLN A 25 -31.55 -8.17 24.10
C GLN A 25 -31.07 -7.68 22.71
N SER A 26 -31.30 -6.43 22.41
CA SER A 26 -30.46 -5.71 21.42
C SER A 26 -29.18 -5.33 22.14
N VAL A 27 -28.12 -6.10 21.87
CA VAL A 27 -26.77 -5.74 22.27
C VAL A 27 -26.32 -4.62 21.30
N ASP A 28 -26.53 -3.40 21.73
CA ASP A 28 -25.95 -2.23 21.11
C ASP A 28 -24.45 -2.22 21.45
N GLN A 29 -23.67 -2.98 20.66
CA GLN A 29 -22.23 -2.87 20.69
C GLN A 29 -21.84 -1.57 19.98
N THR A 30 -21.82 -0.50 20.73
CA THR A 30 -21.12 0.71 20.34
C THR A 30 -19.65 0.35 20.22
N ILE A 31 -19.22 0.06 19.00
CA ILE A 31 -17.78 -0.03 18.66
C ILE A 31 -17.25 1.37 18.88
N LEU A 32 -16.61 1.60 20.03
CA LEU A 32 -15.79 2.76 20.25
C LEU A 32 -14.57 2.63 19.32
N VAL A 33 -14.65 3.19 18.13
CA VAL A 33 -13.49 3.47 17.31
C VAL A 33 -12.69 4.52 18.07
N GLN A 34 -11.73 4.09 18.87
CA GLN A 34 -10.68 4.98 19.34
C GLN A 34 -9.88 5.36 18.11
N GLU A 35 -10.12 6.56 17.59
CA GLU A 35 -9.17 7.23 16.71
C GLU A 35 -7.88 7.41 17.53
N ASP A 36 -6.91 6.55 17.23
CA ASP A 36 -5.56 6.68 17.76
C ASP A 36 -4.91 7.91 17.11
N GLN A 37 -5.07 9.07 17.75
CA GLN A 37 -4.56 10.37 17.28
C GLN A 37 -3.02 10.45 17.32
N ASN A 38 -2.32 9.32 17.43
CA ASN A 38 -0.87 9.22 17.40
C ASN A 38 -0.33 8.55 16.14
N ILE A 39 -1.02 8.67 14.99
CA ILE A 39 -0.41 8.37 13.69
C ILE A 39 0.42 9.59 13.27
N THR A 40 1.42 9.93 14.07
CA THR A 40 2.45 10.87 13.68
C THR A 40 3.49 10.15 12.84
N ALA A 41 3.42 10.37 11.51
CA ALA A 41 4.57 10.60 10.66
C ALA A 41 5.63 9.50 10.56
N ASN A 42 5.21 8.23 10.34
CA ASN A 42 6.01 7.27 9.59
C ASN A 42 5.06 6.20 9.05
N GLU A 43 4.14 6.60 8.18
CA GLU A 43 3.47 5.60 7.35
C GLU A 43 4.57 4.84 6.60
N LYS A 44 4.84 3.62 7.07
CA LYS A 44 5.78 2.73 6.40
C LYS A 44 5.19 2.43 5.03
N LEU A 45 5.68 3.14 4.03
CA LEU A 45 5.21 3.01 2.66
C LEU A 45 5.46 1.58 2.17
N LEU A 46 4.43 1.01 1.58
CA LEU A 46 4.44 -0.32 0.97
C LEU A 46 4.53 -0.18 -0.54
N PHE A 47 5.38 -0.98 -1.16
CA PHE A 47 5.50 -1.07 -2.61
C PHE A 47 5.58 -2.52 -3.05
N GLY A 48 4.74 -2.91 -3.99
CA GLY A 48 4.78 -4.24 -4.56
C GLY A 48 3.52 -4.66 -5.27
N ILE A 49 3.48 -5.93 -5.65
CA ILE A 49 2.36 -6.58 -6.33
C ILE A 49 1.83 -7.74 -5.49
N TYR A 50 2.75 -8.60 -5.00
CA TYR A 50 2.39 -9.84 -4.34
C TYR A 50 2.16 -9.64 -2.85
N ASP A 51 1.12 -10.28 -2.31
CA ASP A 51 0.91 -10.36 -0.87
C ASP A 51 2.03 -11.22 -0.25
N PRO A 52 2.75 -10.71 0.76
CA PRO A 52 3.82 -11.47 1.40
C PRO A 52 3.31 -12.75 2.08
N ALA A 53 2.12 -12.73 2.70
CA ALA A 53 1.57 -13.88 3.40
C ALA A 53 1.23 -15.05 2.45
N GLU A 54 0.77 -14.75 1.23
CA GLU A 54 0.48 -15.76 0.21
C GLU A 54 1.74 -16.42 -0.38
N ASN A 55 2.91 -15.83 -0.14
CA ASN A 55 4.18 -16.27 -0.71
C ASN A 55 5.21 -16.71 0.35
N ASP A 56 4.77 -16.99 1.58
CA ASP A 56 5.64 -17.35 2.72
C ASP A 56 6.75 -16.31 2.99
N LEU A 57 6.44 -15.04 2.74
CA LEU A 57 7.31 -13.89 2.96
C LEU A 57 6.74 -12.99 4.05
N SER A 58 7.47 -11.96 4.46
CA SER A 58 6.97 -10.98 5.41
C SER A 58 7.14 -9.55 4.92
N LEU A 59 6.29 -8.63 5.43
CA LEU A 59 6.40 -7.20 5.15
C LEU A 59 7.77 -6.63 5.52
N ASN A 60 8.43 -7.20 6.52
CA ASN A 60 9.73 -6.76 7.05
C ASN A 60 10.93 -7.55 6.47
N MET A 61 10.75 -8.32 5.39
CA MET A 61 11.80 -9.21 4.87
C MET A 61 13.11 -8.50 4.52
N TRP A 62 13.07 -7.21 4.24
CA TRP A 62 14.24 -6.40 3.92
C TRP A 62 14.80 -5.59 5.10
N GLU A 63 14.15 -5.58 6.26
CA GLU A 63 14.46 -4.70 7.39
C GLU A 63 15.94 -4.74 7.83
N LYS A 64 16.50 -5.96 7.92
CA LYS A 64 17.89 -6.18 8.34
C LYS A 64 18.88 -6.18 7.17
N SER A 65 18.45 -5.78 6.00
CA SER A 65 19.28 -5.85 4.79
C SER A 65 20.27 -4.68 4.73
N ASN A 66 21.51 -4.98 4.37
CA ASN A 66 22.49 -3.95 4.08
C ASN A 66 22.31 -3.45 2.65
N LYS A 67 22.08 -2.16 2.46
CA LYS A 67 21.81 -1.50 1.18
C LYS A 67 22.81 -1.87 0.09
N ASP A 68 24.12 -1.70 0.36
CA ASP A 68 25.16 -1.91 -0.65
C ASP A 68 25.22 -3.36 -1.12
N LYS A 69 25.02 -4.30 -0.17
CA LYS A 69 24.97 -5.73 -0.50
C LYS A 69 23.75 -6.08 -1.36
N VAL A 70 22.58 -5.52 -1.02
CA VAL A 70 21.34 -5.72 -1.78
C VAL A 70 21.48 -5.17 -3.19
N ILE A 71 21.92 -3.92 -3.35
CA ILE A 71 22.14 -3.30 -4.67
C ILE A 71 23.15 -4.11 -5.49
N LYS A 72 24.25 -4.51 -4.89
CA LYS A 72 25.28 -5.32 -5.57
C LYS A 72 24.75 -6.67 -6.03
N LEU A 73 23.91 -7.32 -5.20
CA LEU A 73 23.31 -8.60 -5.54
C LEU A 73 22.28 -8.46 -6.67
N ILE A 74 21.37 -7.49 -6.57
CA ILE A 74 20.35 -7.21 -7.58
C ILE A 74 21.01 -6.85 -8.91
N ASN A 75 22.03 -5.99 -8.91
CA ASN A 75 22.77 -5.64 -10.11
C ASN A 75 23.48 -6.83 -10.76
N LYS A 76 23.92 -7.82 -9.98
CA LYS A 76 24.44 -9.08 -10.52
C LYS A 76 23.34 -9.93 -11.14
N LEU A 77 22.21 -10.12 -10.42
CA LEU A 77 21.05 -10.89 -10.93
C LEU A 77 20.50 -10.27 -12.21
N ASN A 78 20.44 -8.94 -12.26
CA ASN A 78 19.99 -8.22 -13.45
C ASN A 78 20.89 -8.40 -14.69
N LYS A 79 22.14 -8.85 -14.54
CA LYS A 79 23.04 -9.17 -15.65
C LYS A 79 22.93 -10.63 -16.13
N LEU A 80 22.26 -11.47 -15.37
CA LEU A 80 22.12 -12.89 -15.72
C LEU A 80 20.91 -13.11 -16.64
N ASN A 81 21.04 -14.07 -17.53
CA ASN A 81 19.90 -14.60 -18.27
C ASN A 81 19.25 -15.71 -17.43
N LEU A 82 18.28 -15.33 -16.61
CA LEU A 82 17.59 -16.24 -15.70
C LEU A 82 16.66 -17.18 -16.45
N SER A 83 16.58 -18.44 -16.03
CA SER A 83 15.53 -19.35 -16.49
C SER A 83 14.13 -18.84 -16.10
N GLN A 84 13.08 -19.35 -16.74
CA GLN A 84 11.70 -18.94 -16.44
C GLN A 84 11.34 -19.15 -14.96
N ASP A 85 11.75 -20.28 -14.38
CA ASP A 85 11.46 -20.55 -12.97
C ASP A 85 12.25 -19.65 -12.03
N ALA A 86 13.52 -19.38 -12.35
CA ALA A 86 14.31 -18.40 -11.59
C ALA A 86 13.73 -16.99 -11.68
N LYS A 87 13.19 -16.57 -12.85
CA LYS A 87 12.47 -15.31 -13.00
C LYS A 87 11.21 -15.26 -12.14
N LYS A 88 10.41 -16.34 -12.10
CA LYS A 88 9.20 -16.40 -11.27
C LYS A 88 9.54 -16.25 -9.78
N ILE A 89 10.59 -16.94 -9.31
CA ILE A 89 11.04 -16.82 -7.91
C ILE A 89 11.52 -15.39 -7.65
N TYR A 90 12.31 -14.82 -8.55
CA TYR A 90 12.84 -13.47 -8.38
C TYR A 90 11.72 -12.42 -8.43
N ASN A 91 10.72 -12.56 -9.32
CA ASN A 91 9.54 -11.71 -9.34
C ASN A 91 8.85 -11.71 -7.97
N LYS A 92 8.61 -12.88 -7.39
CA LYS A 92 8.01 -12.98 -6.06
C LYS A 92 8.82 -12.26 -4.99
N VAL A 93 10.14 -12.43 -4.98
CA VAL A 93 11.00 -11.80 -3.98
C VAL A 93 11.07 -10.28 -4.16
N ILE A 94 11.31 -9.80 -5.38
CA ILE A 94 11.54 -8.36 -5.61
C ILE A 94 10.25 -7.54 -5.66
N LEU A 95 9.14 -8.14 -6.14
CA LEU A 95 7.87 -7.46 -6.32
C LEU A 95 6.86 -7.74 -5.20
N THR A 96 7.23 -8.48 -4.16
CA THR A 96 6.39 -8.62 -2.96
C THR A 96 6.21 -7.27 -2.28
N ASN A 97 4.99 -7.03 -1.81
CA ASN A 97 4.62 -5.82 -1.08
C ASN A 97 5.35 -5.79 0.28
N THR A 98 6.24 -4.85 0.46
CA THR A 98 7.12 -4.78 1.63
C THR A 98 7.38 -3.33 2.04
N PHE A 99 7.68 -3.15 3.32
CA PHE A 99 8.15 -1.85 3.79
C PHE A 99 9.52 -1.50 3.21
N VAL A 100 9.73 -0.20 3.04
CA VAL A 100 11.05 0.33 2.69
C VAL A 100 11.99 0.11 3.89
N PRO A 101 13.15 -0.56 3.70
CA PRO A 101 14.11 -0.75 4.78
C PRO A 101 14.72 0.60 5.22
N ASP A 102 15.06 0.73 6.49
CA ASP A 102 15.65 1.97 7.04
C ASP A 102 16.97 2.39 6.37
N THR A 103 17.67 1.42 5.77
CA THR A 103 18.93 1.67 5.05
C THR A 103 18.75 2.26 3.64
N PHE A 104 17.52 2.36 3.15
CA PHE A 104 17.18 2.90 1.84
C PHE A 104 16.34 4.16 1.95
N THR A 105 16.48 5.07 1.00
CA THR A 105 15.42 6.03 0.74
C THR A 105 14.28 5.35 -0.03
N LYS A 106 13.08 5.92 0.04
CA LYS A 106 11.91 5.47 -0.74
C LYS A 106 12.26 5.29 -2.22
N ASN A 107 12.84 6.33 -2.82
CA ASN A 107 13.13 6.34 -4.26
C ASN A 107 14.19 5.29 -4.66
N GLU A 108 15.20 5.07 -3.84
CA GLU A 108 16.21 4.04 -4.10
C GLU A 108 15.62 2.64 -4.07
N PHE A 109 14.77 2.36 -3.07
CA PHE A 109 14.15 1.05 -2.95
C PHE A 109 13.12 0.79 -4.06
N LEU A 110 12.31 1.80 -4.38
CA LEU A 110 11.36 1.75 -5.49
C LEU A 110 12.08 1.52 -6.82
N LYS A 111 13.20 2.22 -7.06
CA LYS A 111 14.00 2.07 -8.27
C LYS A 111 14.47 0.65 -8.50
N LEU A 112 14.82 -0.12 -7.47
CA LEU A 112 15.21 -1.53 -7.64
C LEU A 112 14.08 -2.38 -8.26
N LYS A 113 12.84 -2.13 -7.84
CA LYS A 113 11.66 -2.83 -8.37
C LYS A 113 11.35 -2.38 -9.80
N ILE A 114 11.42 -1.10 -10.06
CA ILE A 114 11.17 -0.51 -11.39
C ILE A 114 12.22 -0.95 -12.42
N ASP A 115 13.50 -0.89 -12.08
CA ASP A 115 14.58 -1.35 -12.97
C ASP A 115 14.38 -2.82 -13.38
N TRP A 116 13.84 -3.64 -12.48
CA TRP A 116 13.50 -5.02 -12.79
C TRP A 116 12.29 -5.14 -13.72
N LEU A 117 11.20 -4.39 -13.44
CA LEU A 117 9.99 -4.38 -14.27
C LEU A 117 10.31 -3.96 -15.70
N VAL A 118 10.99 -2.83 -15.89
CA VAL A 118 11.39 -2.30 -17.19
C VAL A 118 12.30 -3.29 -17.93
N LYS A 119 13.27 -3.90 -17.22
CA LYS A 119 14.16 -4.90 -17.81
C LYS A 119 13.42 -6.14 -18.29
N ASN A 120 12.46 -6.61 -17.50
CA ASN A 120 11.74 -7.84 -17.79
C ASN A 120 10.70 -7.68 -18.92
N LYS A 121 10.29 -6.45 -19.20
CA LYS A 121 9.33 -6.07 -20.25
C LYS A 121 8.02 -6.87 -20.18
N ASP A 122 7.55 -7.15 -18.95
CA ASP A 122 6.29 -7.85 -18.73
C ASP A 122 5.21 -6.83 -18.41
N LEU A 123 4.46 -6.41 -19.43
CA LEU A 123 3.41 -5.41 -19.29
C LEU A 123 2.38 -5.79 -18.24
N LYS A 124 2.04 -7.07 -18.10
CA LYS A 124 1.06 -7.51 -17.09
C LYS A 124 1.56 -7.25 -15.66
N LEU A 125 2.86 -7.45 -15.41
CA LEU A 125 3.45 -7.11 -14.10
C LEU A 125 3.52 -5.60 -13.89
N ILE A 126 3.77 -4.83 -14.96
CA ILE A 126 3.77 -3.36 -14.89
C ILE A 126 2.37 -2.83 -14.60
N ASP A 127 1.33 -3.32 -15.29
CA ASP A 127 -0.07 -3.00 -15.01
C ASP A 127 -0.43 -3.25 -13.54
N GLN A 128 -0.13 -4.46 -13.06
CA GLN A 128 -0.39 -4.82 -11.66
C GLN A 128 0.37 -3.92 -10.69
N PHE A 129 1.61 -3.55 -11.02
CA PHE A 129 2.40 -2.66 -10.17
C PHE A 129 1.81 -1.25 -10.11
N ILE A 130 1.39 -0.70 -11.25
CA ILE A 130 0.73 0.61 -11.32
C ILE A 130 -0.60 0.58 -10.55
N LEU A 131 -1.43 -0.44 -10.77
CA LEU A 131 -2.73 -0.60 -10.08
C LEU A 131 -2.58 -0.67 -8.56
N ASN A 132 -1.62 -1.45 -8.07
CA ASN A 132 -1.44 -1.66 -6.63
C ASN A 132 -0.77 -0.46 -5.93
N ASN A 133 -0.16 0.45 -6.68
CA ASN A 133 0.57 1.59 -6.14
C ASN A 133 0.03 2.93 -6.66
N ASN A 134 -1.19 2.97 -7.17
CA ASN A 134 -1.81 4.12 -7.84
C ASN A 134 -2.06 5.33 -6.92
N ASN A 135 -2.08 5.13 -5.61
CA ASN A 135 -2.22 6.18 -4.61
C ASN A 135 -0.90 6.90 -4.29
N GLN A 136 0.16 6.59 -5.02
CA GLN A 136 1.49 7.19 -4.90
C GLN A 136 1.92 7.79 -6.24
N ILE A 137 2.94 8.65 -6.21
CA ILE A 137 3.55 9.14 -7.45
C ILE A 137 4.24 7.98 -8.15
N ILE A 138 3.79 7.68 -9.36
CA ILE A 138 4.42 6.66 -10.22
C ILE A 138 5.73 7.23 -10.76
N ASP A 139 6.75 6.39 -10.83
CA ASP A 139 8.04 6.77 -11.41
C ASP A 139 7.90 7.09 -12.91
N ALA A 140 8.44 8.23 -13.34
CA ALA A 140 8.33 8.68 -14.74
C ALA A 140 8.92 7.68 -15.74
N ASN A 141 10.05 7.02 -15.41
CA ASN A 141 10.65 6.05 -16.34
C ASN A 141 9.77 4.82 -16.52
N LEU A 142 9.09 4.37 -15.44
CA LEU A 142 8.16 3.25 -15.54
C LEU A 142 6.97 3.62 -16.43
N LEU A 143 6.39 4.80 -16.18
CA LEU A 143 5.23 5.26 -16.92
C LEU A 143 5.57 5.52 -18.39
N ASN A 144 6.69 6.17 -18.67
CA ASN A 144 7.14 6.40 -20.05
C ASN A 144 7.39 5.07 -20.79
N PHE A 145 8.05 4.10 -20.12
CA PHE A 145 8.22 2.77 -20.69
C PHE A 145 6.88 2.10 -21.02
N TYR A 146 5.90 2.17 -20.09
CA TYR A 146 4.56 1.63 -20.28
C TYR A 146 3.87 2.25 -21.50
N LEU A 147 3.88 3.57 -21.59
CA LEU A 147 3.28 4.31 -22.71
C LEU A 147 3.95 3.97 -24.04
N ASP A 148 5.30 3.96 -24.09
CA ASP A 148 6.05 3.65 -25.30
C ASP A 148 5.81 2.23 -25.80
N ASP A 149 5.67 1.24 -24.89
CA ASP A 149 5.47 -0.15 -25.26
C ASP A 149 4.06 -0.37 -25.85
N HIS A 150 3.02 0.21 -25.24
CA HIS A 150 1.66 0.21 -25.81
C HIS A 150 1.58 0.93 -27.16
N LEU A 151 2.28 2.07 -27.30
CA LEU A 151 2.36 2.77 -28.58
C LEU A 151 3.05 1.95 -29.67
N ALA A 152 4.11 1.24 -29.32
CA ALA A 152 4.84 0.38 -30.27
C ALA A 152 3.96 -0.78 -30.77
N GLU A 153 3.02 -1.24 -29.97
CA GLU A 153 2.03 -2.24 -30.34
C GLU A 153 0.80 -1.66 -31.08
N GLY A 154 0.71 -0.33 -31.16
CA GLY A 154 -0.42 0.38 -31.76
C GLY A 154 -1.66 0.44 -30.88
N ASP A 155 -1.52 0.16 -29.60
CA ASP A 155 -2.59 0.12 -28.61
C ASP A 155 -2.68 1.42 -27.81
N LEU A 156 -3.16 2.47 -28.49
CA LEU A 156 -3.30 3.79 -27.89
C LEU A 156 -4.38 3.82 -26.80
N GLU A 157 -5.44 3.05 -26.95
CA GLU A 157 -6.54 3.03 -26.00
C GLU A 157 -6.06 2.51 -24.63
N ASP A 158 -5.32 1.40 -24.62
CA ASP A 158 -4.77 0.85 -23.39
C ASP A 158 -3.67 1.75 -22.80
N ALA A 159 -2.86 2.39 -23.64
CA ALA A 159 -1.92 3.41 -23.16
C ALA A 159 -2.63 4.55 -22.41
N CYS A 160 -3.79 5.02 -22.89
CA CYS A 160 -4.53 6.12 -22.26
C CYS A 160 -5.21 5.69 -20.95
N LYS A 161 -5.61 4.44 -20.81
CA LYS A 161 -6.29 3.94 -19.59
C LYS A 161 -5.47 4.12 -18.31
N VAL A 162 -4.14 4.21 -18.42
CA VAL A 162 -3.29 4.42 -17.24
C VAL A 162 -3.62 5.73 -16.52
N PHE A 163 -4.04 6.77 -17.26
CA PHE A 163 -4.38 8.07 -16.68
C PHE A 163 -5.68 8.06 -15.86
N ASP A 164 -6.57 7.08 -16.11
CA ASP A 164 -7.77 6.86 -15.29
C ASP A 164 -7.45 6.16 -13.97
N ILE A 165 -6.31 5.48 -13.90
CA ILE A 165 -5.91 4.66 -12.77
C ILE A 165 -5.06 5.43 -11.78
N ILE A 166 -4.06 6.20 -12.28
CA ILE A 166 -3.09 6.89 -11.41
C ILE A 166 -3.68 8.15 -10.80
N THR A 167 -3.46 8.33 -9.50
CA THR A 167 -3.95 9.51 -8.77
C THR A 167 -3.00 10.70 -8.93
N PHE A 168 -1.69 10.43 -9.00
CA PHE A 168 -0.66 11.45 -9.06
C PHE A 168 0.26 11.23 -10.25
N LEU A 169 0.32 12.21 -11.14
CA LEU A 169 1.25 12.19 -12.26
C LEU A 169 2.67 12.54 -11.81
N PRO A 170 3.68 11.91 -12.40
CA PRO A 170 5.06 12.36 -12.23
C PRO A 170 5.25 13.75 -12.88
N ASP A 171 6.17 14.55 -12.33
CA ASP A 171 6.60 15.81 -12.94
C ASP A 171 7.50 15.52 -14.15
N ASP A 172 6.87 15.15 -15.25
CA ASP A 172 7.53 14.79 -16.51
C ASP A 172 6.78 15.37 -17.72
N ILE A 173 7.53 16.01 -18.60
CA ILE A 173 6.97 16.71 -19.78
C ILE A 173 6.35 15.71 -20.77
N TYR A 174 6.95 14.54 -20.96
CA TYR A 174 6.44 13.53 -21.89
C TYR A 174 5.10 13.00 -21.43
N THR A 175 5.03 12.56 -20.18
CA THR A 175 3.79 12.09 -19.54
C THR A 175 2.67 13.13 -19.60
N SER A 176 2.99 14.40 -19.28
CA SER A 176 2.00 15.49 -19.32
C SER A 176 1.45 15.74 -20.72
N LYS A 177 2.30 15.72 -21.74
CA LYS A 177 1.87 15.86 -23.14
C LYS A 177 1.02 14.68 -23.59
N PHE A 178 1.40 13.47 -23.18
CA PHE A 178 0.65 12.28 -23.53
C PHE A 178 -0.73 12.27 -22.89
N GLN A 179 -0.85 12.68 -21.63
CA GLN A 179 -2.14 12.84 -20.97
C GLN A 179 -3.08 13.79 -21.73
N ILE A 180 -2.55 14.95 -22.20
CA ILE A 180 -3.36 15.89 -23.01
C ILE A 180 -3.86 15.23 -24.31
N TYR A 181 -3.06 14.35 -24.89
CA TYR A 181 -3.45 13.62 -26.09
C TYR A 181 -4.56 12.60 -25.84
N CYS A 182 -4.65 12.06 -24.65
CA CYS A 182 -5.67 11.09 -24.22
C CYS A 182 -7.02 11.71 -23.81
N LEU A 183 -7.09 13.03 -23.63
CA LEU A 183 -8.32 13.77 -23.27
C LEU A 183 -9.17 14.08 -24.50
#